data_be45445163db8f469941d3360e05c611
#
_entry.id   be45445163db8f469941d3360e05c611
#
_cell.length_a   1.000
_cell.length_b   1.000
_cell.length_c   1.000
_cell.angle_alpha   90.00
_cell.angle_beta   90.00
_cell.angle_gamma   90.00
#
_symmetry.space_group_name_H-M   'P 1'
#
loop_
_entity.id
_entity.type
_entity.pdbx_description
1 polymer ?
#
loop_
_entity_poly.entity_id
_entity_poly.type
_entity_poly.pdbx_seq_one_letter_code
_entity_poly.pdbx_strand_id
1 'polypeptide(L)'
;MSQMTDFTLPSCVPGRTLHAFRCVPEGRVRAILQLSHGMVEFIDRYKPLAEHLAGQGILVTGHDHLGHGGSIRTKDDYGFFAQPDGNRAVLNDLHALTVLTKQLYPGVPYFLLGHSMGSFYARQYLCEWGGELDGAILMGTGF
;
A
#
# COMPACT_ATOMS: atom_id res chain seq x y z
N MET A 1 -22.92 -4.53 1.75
CA MET A 1 -21.83 -4.66 0.73
C MET A 1 -20.61 -3.86 1.16
N SER A 2 -19.42 -4.34 0.83
CA SER A 2 -18.19 -3.57 1.05
C SER A 2 -18.18 -2.28 0.22
N GLN A 3 -17.52 -1.25 0.74
CA GLN A 3 -17.38 0.03 0.05
C GLN A 3 -15.97 0.19 -0.51
N MET A 4 -15.84 0.20 -1.84
CA MET A 4 -14.61 0.51 -2.54
C MET A 4 -14.53 2.01 -2.78
N THR A 5 -13.41 2.63 -2.40
CA THR A 5 -13.18 4.07 -2.58
C THR A 5 -11.77 4.29 -3.11
N ASP A 6 -11.67 4.97 -4.23
CA ASP A 6 -10.38 5.49 -4.71
C ASP A 6 -10.11 6.85 -4.08
N PHE A 7 -8.85 7.11 -3.75
CA PHE A 7 -8.42 8.37 -3.19
C PHE A 7 -6.97 8.66 -3.58
N THR A 8 -6.51 9.85 -3.26
CA THR A 8 -5.13 10.25 -3.47
C THR A 8 -4.51 10.70 -2.15
N LEU A 9 -3.20 10.54 -2.04
CA LEU A 9 -2.43 11.12 -0.96
C LEU A 9 -1.13 11.72 -1.52
N PRO A 10 -0.58 12.76 -0.87
CA PRO A 10 0.69 13.31 -1.31
C PRO A 10 1.81 12.31 -1.07
N SER A 11 2.73 12.19 -2.03
CA SER A 11 4.01 11.51 -1.81
C SER A 11 4.88 12.36 -0.89
N CYS A 12 5.85 11.73 -0.23
CA CYS A 12 6.94 12.45 0.45
C CYS A 12 7.83 13.21 -0.55
N VAL A 13 7.74 12.89 -1.84
CA VAL A 13 8.42 13.64 -2.91
C VAL A 13 7.58 14.84 -3.28
N PRO A 14 8.11 16.08 -3.15
CA PRO A 14 7.34 17.29 -3.45
C PRO A 14 6.75 17.28 -4.87
N GLY A 15 5.49 17.69 -4.98
CA GLY A 15 4.77 17.76 -6.25
C GLY A 15 4.32 16.42 -6.84
N ARG A 16 4.52 15.32 -6.13
CA ARG A 16 4.05 13.99 -6.54
C ARG A 16 2.82 13.58 -5.72
N THR A 17 1.88 12.96 -6.40
CA THR A 17 0.63 12.46 -5.80
C THR A 17 0.50 10.97 -6.06
N LEU A 18 0.07 10.23 -5.06
CA LEU A 18 -0.13 8.79 -5.13
C LEU A 18 -1.60 8.47 -5.31
N HIS A 19 -1.91 7.57 -6.25
CA HIS A 19 -3.22 6.95 -6.35
C HIS A 19 -3.32 5.78 -5.36
N ALA A 20 -4.44 5.67 -4.68
CA ALA A 20 -4.72 4.63 -3.70
C ALA A 20 -6.17 4.19 -3.75
N PHE A 21 -6.45 3.02 -3.18
CA PHE A 21 -7.81 2.61 -2.90
C PHE A 21 -7.95 2.09 -1.47
N ARG A 22 -9.19 2.04 -1.02
CA ARG A 22 -9.58 1.41 0.23
C ARG A 22 -10.89 0.67 0.03
N CYS A 23 -10.93 -0.60 0.43
CA CYS A 23 -12.13 -1.41 0.45
C CYS A 23 -12.54 -1.66 1.90
N VAL A 24 -13.62 -1.04 2.32
CA VAL A 24 -14.09 -1.09 3.72
C VAL A 24 -15.18 -2.15 3.85
N PRO A 25 -15.07 -3.09 4.81
CA PRO A 25 -16.12 -4.05 5.10
C PRO A 25 -17.44 -3.38 5.49
N GLU A 26 -18.54 -4.06 5.26
CA GLU A 26 -19.79 -3.73 5.92
C GLU A 26 -19.69 -4.15 7.39
N GLY A 27 -20.01 -3.24 8.30
CA GLY A 27 -19.93 -3.51 9.73
C GLY A 27 -18.53 -3.34 10.32
N ARG A 28 -18.21 -4.16 11.31
CA ARG A 28 -16.96 -4.03 12.08
C ARG A 28 -15.73 -4.41 11.25
N VAL A 29 -14.73 -3.55 11.22
CA VAL A 29 -13.40 -3.86 10.69
C VAL A 29 -12.66 -4.73 11.71
N ARG A 30 -12.38 -5.98 11.35
CA ARG A 30 -11.72 -6.97 12.22
C ARG A 30 -10.20 -6.93 12.10
N ALA A 31 -9.70 -6.60 10.91
CA ALA A 31 -8.28 -6.47 10.60
C ALA A 31 -8.11 -5.54 9.40
N ILE A 32 -6.89 -5.04 9.22
CA ILE A 32 -6.49 -4.24 8.06
C ILE A 32 -5.36 -4.96 7.35
N LEU A 33 -5.47 -5.07 6.03
CA LEU A 33 -4.40 -5.54 5.15
C LEU A 33 -3.99 -4.40 4.22
N GLN A 34 -2.75 -3.95 4.35
CA GLN A 34 -2.13 -3.02 3.42
C GLN A 34 -1.32 -3.78 2.38
N LEU A 35 -1.39 -3.34 1.12
CA LEU A 35 -0.75 -3.99 -0.01
C LEU A 35 0.42 -3.17 -0.51
N SER A 36 1.53 -3.86 -0.82
CA SER A 36 2.71 -3.31 -1.51
C SER A 36 2.91 -4.12 -2.80
N HIS A 37 2.54 -3.54 -3.93
CA HIS A 37 2.56 -4.24 -5.22
C HIS A 37 3.97 -4.39 -5.80
N GLY A 38 4.11 -5.26 -6.80
CA GLY A 38 5.36 -5.53 -7.49
C GLY A 38 5.71 -4.55 -8.60
N MET A 39 6.85 -4.80 -9.24
CA MET A 39 7.30 -4.03 -10.41
C MET A 39 6.34 -4.23 -11.58
N VAL A 40 6.10 -3.16 -12.35
CA VAL A 40 5.29 -3.19 -13.58
C VAL A 40 3.86 -3.71 -13.34
N GLU A 41 3.35 -3.54 -12.15
CA GLU A 41 1.93 -3.75 -11.84
C GLU A 41 1.33 -2.50 -11.19
N PHE A 42 0.10 -2.57 -10.76
CA PHE A 42 -0.64 -1.45 -10.19
C PHE A 42 -1.62 -1.95 -9.15
N ILE A 43 -1.97 -1.08 -8.23
CA ILE A 43 -2.72 -1.48 -7.04
C ILE A 43 -4.16 -1.96 -7.35
N ASP A 44 -4.78 -1.45 -8.39
CA ASP A 44 -6.15 -1.81 -8.75
C ASP A 44 -6.30 -3.29 -9.15
N ARG A 45 -5.20 -3.97 -9.52
CA ARG A 45 -5.21 -5.43 -9.74
C ARG A 45 -5.68 -6.21 -8.51
N TYR A 46 -5.53 -5.63 -7.34
CA TYR A 46 -5.88 -6.28 -6.07
C TYR A 46 -7.32 -6.00 -5.63
N LYS A 47 -8.09 -5.21 -6.37
CA LYS A 47 -9.48 -4.91 -6.01
C LYS A 47 -10.36 -6.15 -5.85
N PRO A 48 -10.28 -7.18 -6.73
CA PRO A 48 -11.06 -8.42 -6.51
C PRO A 48 -10.69 -9.14 -5.21
N LEU A 49 -9.40 -9.19 -4.87
CA LEU A 49 -8.95 -9.73 -3.58
C LEU A 49 -9.48 -8.89 -2.41
N ALA A 50 -9.43 -7.58 -2.56
CA ALA A 50 -9.90 -6.64 -1.55
C ALA A 50 -11.40 -6.81 -1.26
N GLU A 51 -12.22 -6.96 -2.30
CA GLU A 51 -13.65 -7.22 -2.15
C GLU A 51 -13.92 -8.55 -1.44
N HIS A 52 -13.19 -9.60 -1.82
CA HIS A 52 -13.30 -10.91 -1.17
C HIS A 52 -12.97 -10.83 0.32
N LEU A 53 -11.86 -10.19 0.67
CA LEU A 53 -11.42 -10.04 2.06
C LEU A 53 -12.32 -9.09 2.86
N ALA A 54 -12.84 -8.05 2.23
CA ALA A 54 -13.82 -7.17 2.88
C ALA A 54 -15.10 -7.93 3.26
N GLY A 55 -15.51 -8.91 2.44
CA GLY A 55 -16.59 -9.84 2.80
C GLY A 55 -16.30 -10.67 4.05
N GLN A 56 -15.03 -10.80 4.46
CA GLN A 56 -14.58 -11.47 5.67
C GLN A 56 -14.31 -10.50 6.84
N GLY A 57 -14.64 -9.22 6.68
CA GLY A 57 -14.43 -8.21 7.72
C GLY A 57 -13.03 -7.61 7.73
N ILE A 58 -12.23 -7.78 6.65
CA ILE A 58 -10.88 -7.25 6.53
C ILE A 58 -10.90 -6.03 5.62
N LEU A 59 -10.51 -4.88 6.16
CA LEU A 59 -10.28 -3.69 5.35
C LEU A 59 -8.99 -3.88 4.55
N VAL A 60 -9.04 -3.62 3.24
CA VAL A 60 -7.87 -3.69 2.38
C VAL A 60 -7.60 -2.32 1.78
N THR A 61 -6.34 -1.90 1.82
CA THR A 61 -5.87 -0.64 1.24
C THR A 61 -4.51 -0.81 0.60
N GLY A 62 -4.20 0.05 -0.32
CA GLY A 62 -2.90 0.10 -0.98
C GLY A 62 -2.83 1.29 -1.90
N HIS A 63 -1.60 1.62 -2.33
CA HIS A 63 -1.36 2.69 -3.27
C HIS A 63 -0.46 2.22 -4.41
N ASP A 64 -0.53 2.91 -5.54
CA ASP A 64 0.46 2.76 -6.60
C ASP A 64 1.78 3.38 -6.15
N HIS A 65 2.86 2.61 -6.17
CA HIS A 65 4.20 3.16 -5.94
C HIS A 65 4.52 4.27 -6.94
N LEU A 66 5.40 5.19 -6.57
CA LEU A 66 5.92 6.20 -7.51
C LEU A 66 6.31 5.54 -8.84
N GLY A 67 5.98 6.18 -9.94
CA GLY A 67 6.28 5.66 -11.28
C GLY A 67 5.42 4.48 -11.72
N HIS A 68 4.34 4.17 -11.01
CA HIS A 68 3.45 3.05 -11.32
C HIS A 68 1.98 3.50 -11.32
N GLY A 69 1.15 2.81 -12.09
CA GLY A 69 -0.29 2.99 -12.13
C GLY A 69 -0.71 4.45 -12.28
N GLY A 70 -1.52 4.94 -11.36
CA GLY A 70 -2.00 6.32 -11.30
C GLY A 70 -1.06 7.30 -10.58
N SER A 71 0.08 6.82 -10.05
CA SER A 71 1.06 7.65 -9.33
C SER A 71 2.14 8.23 -10.27
N ILE A 72 1.74 8.57 -11.50
CA ILE A 72 2.57 9.21 -12.52
C ILE A 72 1.97 10.56 -12.89
N ARG A 73 2.79 11.48 -13.38
CA ARG A 73 2.36 12.76 -13.96
C ARG A 73 2.24 12.65 -15.47
N THR A 74 3.23 12.00 -16.08
CA THR A 74 3.29 11.73 -17.51
C THR A 74 3.83 10.33 -17.74
N LYS A 75 3.77 9.85 -18.98
CA LYS A 75 4.31 8.53 -19.34
C LYS A 75 5.81 8.39 -19.11
N ASP A 76 6.54 9.50 -19.06
CA ASP A 76 7.98 9.50 -18.80
C ASP A 76 8.31 9.13 -17.34
N ASP A 77 7.34 9.21 -16.46
CA ASP A 77 7.50 8.81 -15.06
C ASP A 77 7.47 7.27 -14.86
N TYR A 78 7.07 6.49 -15.85
CA TYR A 78 6.95 5.04 -15.66
C TYR A 78 8.29 4.40 -15.28
N GLY A 79 8.28 3.63 -14.18
CA GLY A 79 9.42 2.93 -13.64
C GLY A 79 10.43 3.83 -12.90
N PHE A 80 10.17 5.12 -12.83
CA PHE A 80 11.05 6.06 -12.12
C PHE A 80 10.43 6.47 -10.79
N PHE A 81 11.16 6.25 -9.70
CA PHE A 81 10.69 6.62 -8.37
C PHE A 81 10.97 8.10 -8.07
N ALA A 82 12.22 8.42 -7.77
CA ALA A 82 12.64 9.77 -7.40
C ALA A 82 14.17 9.90 -7.40
N GLN A 83 14.65 11.13 -7.37
CA GLN A 83 16.03 11.50 -7.09
C GLN A 83 16.05 12.41 -5.84
N PRO A 84 17.08 12.32 -4.98
CA PRO A 84 18.27 11.43 -5.08
C PRO A 84 18.02 10.00 -4.57
N ASP A 85 17.05 9.75 -3.69
CA ASP A 85 16.84 8.45 -3.04
C ASP A 85 15.42 7.93 -3.29
N GLY A 86 15.23 7.32 -4.46
CA GLY A 86 13.93 6.76 -4.84
C GLY A 86 13.49 5.59 -3.95
N ASN A 87 14.43 4.76 -3.50
CA ASN A 87 14.14 3.66 -2.60
C ASN A 87 13.55 4.16 -1.28
N ARG A 88 14.18 5.16 -0.69
CA ARG A 88 13.69 5.79 0.55
C ARG A 88 12.33 6.44 0.36
N ALA A 89 12.11 7.10 -0.78
CA ALA A 89 10.84 7.72 -1.10
C ALA A 89 9.69 6.71 -1.14
N VAL A 90 9.86 5.59 -1.83
CA VAL A 90 8.86 4.53 -1.90
C VAL A 90 8.55 3.96 -0.52
N LEU A 91 9.59 3.72 0.29
CA LEU A 91 9.43 3.20 1.65
C LEU A 91 8.68 4.19 2.56
N ASN A 92 9.01 5.47 2.48
CA ASN A 92 8.34 6.51 3.26
C ASN A 92 6.87 6.69 2.84
N ASP A 93 6.58 6.59 1.55
CA ASP A 93 5.21 6.64 1.05
C ASP A 93 4.38 5.45 1.55
N LEU A 94 4.98 4.27 1.59
CA LEU A 94 4.34 3.08 2.16
C LEU A 94 3.99 3.28 3.64
N HIS A 95 4.91 3.84 4.40
CA HIS A 95 4.69 4.18 5.82
C HIS A 95 3.62 5.27 5.99
N ALA A 96 3.59 6.28 5.13
CA ALA A 96 2.60 7.33 5.19
C ALA A 96 1.16 6.79 5.06
N LEU A 97 0.94 5.81 4.17
CA LEU A 97 -0.37 5.15 4.06
C LEU A 97 -0.73 4.37 5.32
N THR A 98 0.24 3.71 5.95
CA THR A 98 0.02 3.01 7.24
C THR A 98 -0.43 4.00 8.32
N VAL A 99 0.28 5.11 8.45
CA VAL A 99 -0.05 6.16 9.45
C VAL A 99 -1.46 6.70 9.22
N LEU A 100 -1.78 7.06 7.97
CA LEU A 100 -3.12 7.55 7.62
C LEU A 100 -4.20 6.53 7.96
N THR A 101 -3.99 5.27 7.59
CA THR A 101 -4.99 4.22 7.78
C THR A 101 -5.20 3.93 9.27
N LYS A 102 -4.14 3.89 10.07
CA LYS A 102 -4.23 3.72 11.53
C LYS A 102 -4.93 4.88 12.24
N GLN A 103 -4.78 6.10 11.72
CA GLN A 103 -5.51 7.26 12.25
C GLN A 103 -7.02 7.14 12.01
N LEU A 104 -7.42 6.62 10.85
CA LEU A 104 -8.82 6.42 10.49
C LEU A 104 -9.45 5.21 11.21
N TYR A 105 -8.66 4.18 11.50
CA TYR A 105 -9.10 2.92 12.11
C TYR A 105 -8.16 2.55 13.28
N PRO A 106 -8.20 3.29 14.38
CA PRO A 106 -7.29 3.05 15.51
C PRO A 106 -7.60 1.73 16.21
N GLY A 107 -6.54 1.07 16.69
CA GLY A 107 -6.67 -0.15 17.52
C GLY A 107 -7.05 -1.42 16.76
N VAL A 108 -7.11 -1.39 15.43
CA VAL A 108 -7.41 -2.56 14.61
C VAL A 108 -6.10 -3.29 14.26
N PRO A 109 -6.05 -4.64 14.35
CA PRO A 109 -4.89 -5.42 13.92
C PRO A 109 -4.48 -5.09 12.49
N TYR A 110 -3.19 -4.87 12.25
CA TYR A 110 -2.65 -4.33 11.00
C TYR A 110 -1.62 -5.25 10.38
N PHE A 111 -1.81 -5.59 9.10
CA PHE A 111 -0.96 -6.50 8.35
C PHE A 111 -0.49 -5.85 7.06
N LEU A 112 0.74 -6.18 6.64
CA LEU A 112 1.33 -5.74 5.38
C LEU A 112 1.59 -6.95 4.49
N LEU A 113 1.09 -6.91 3.25
CA LEU A 113 1.41 -7.89 2.22
C LEU A 113 2.25 -7.24 1.14
N GLY A 114 3.43 -7.80 0.88
CA GLY A 114 4.30 -7.39 -0.21
C GLY A 114 4.45 -8.50 -1.25
N HIS A 115 4.22 -8.17 -2.52
CA HIS A 115 4.41 -9.08 -3.65
C HIS A 115 5.60 -8.66 -4.50
N SER A 116 6.51 -9.60 -4.81
CA SER A 116 7.68 -9.38 -5.67
C SER A 116 8.52 -8.18 -5.19
N MET A 117 8.71 -7.14 -6.00
CA MET A 117 9.37 -5.90 -5.58
C MET A 117 8.74 -5.33 -4.29
N GLY A 118 7.42 -5.37 -4.17
CA GLY A 118 6.72 -4.93 -2.97
C GLY A 118 7.08 -5.73 -1.72
N SER A 119 7.52 -6.98 -1.86
CA SER A 119 8.02 -7.79 -0.74
C SER A 119 9.37 -7.30 -0.22
N PHE A 120 10.22 -6.75 -1.10
CA PHE A 120 11.47 -6.12 -0.68
C PHE A 120 11.20 -4.86 0.15
N TYR A 121 10.23 -4.05 -0.24
CA TYR A 121 9.80 -2.90 0.55
C TYR A 121 9.15 -3.33 1.87
N ALA A 122 8.35 -4.39 1.88
CA ALA A 122 7.79 -4.93 3.12
C ALA A 122 8.89 -5.39 4.09
N ARG A 123 9.96 -6.01 3.59
CA ARG A 123 11.12 -6.40 4.42
C ARG A 123 11.84 -5.19 4.99
N GLN A 124 12.07 -4.15 4.18
CA GLN A 124 12.65 -2.90 4.68
C GLN A 124 11.74 -2.23 5.71
N TYR A 125 10.43 -2.24 5.46
CA TYR A 125 9.43 -1.74 6.39
C TYR A 125 9.53 -2.44 7.76
N LEU A 126 9.64 -3.77 7.75
CA LEU A 126 9.79 -4.56 8.97
C LEU A 126 11.04 -4.17 9.78
N CYS A 127 12.13 -3.83 9.10
CA CYS A 127 13.37 -3.41 9.76
C CYS A 127 13.22 -2.06 10.50
N GLU A 128 12.41 -1.15 9.97
CA GLU A 128 12.27 0.20 10.53
C GLU A 128 11.03 0.35 11.42
N TRP A 129 9.90 -0.18 10.98
CA TRP A 129 8.60 0.02 11.63
C TRP A 129 7.84 -1.28 11.88
N GLY A 130 8.55 -2.41 11.95
CA GLY A 130 7.92 -3.72 12.16
C GLY A 130 7.05 -3.80 13.41
N GLY A 131 7.38 -3.04 14.44
CA GLY A 131 6.58 -2.94 15.67
C GLY A 131 5.18 -2.34 15.49
N GLU A 132 4.94 -1.67 14.36
CA GLU A 132 3.61 -1.13 14.02
C GLU A 132 2.67 -2.17 13.41
N LEU A 133 3.19 -3.33 13.03
CA LEU A 133 2.48 -4.41 12.36
C LEU A 133 2.24 -5.58 13.30
N ASP A 134 1.07 -6.22 13.16
CA ASP A 134 0.75 -7.49 13.82
C ASP A 134 1.24 -8.70 13.00
N GLY A 135 1.54 -8.49 11.73
CA GLY A 135 2.13 -9.51 10.85
C GLY A 135 2.43 -8.97 9.46
N ALA A 136 3.20 -9.75 8.71
CA ALA A 136 3.51 -9.46 7.31
C ALA A 136 3.48 -10.73 6.47
N ILE A 137 3.07 -10.58 5.21
CA ILE A 137 3.05 -11.63 4.21
C ILE A 137 4.02 -11.25 3.11
N LEU A 138 5.03 -12.06 2.89
CA LEU A 138 6.05 -11.87 1.84
C LEU A 138 5.80 -12.89 0.74
N MET A 139 5.29 -12.43 -0.39
CA MET A 139 4.88 -13.28 -1.51
C MET A 139 5.80 -13.06 -2.71
N GLY A 140 6.33 -14.15 -3.26
CA GLY A 140 7.23 -14.05 -4.42
C GLY A 140 8.49 -13.24 -4.13
N THR A 141 8.99 -13.31 -2.89
CA THR A 141 10.21 -12.62 -2.48
C THR A 141 11.46 -13.33 -2.99
N GLY A 142 12.57 -12.61 -3.03
CA GLY A 142 13.89 -13.12 -3.40
C GLY A 142 14.96 -12.83 -2.35
N PHE A 143 16.20 -13.15 -2.70
CA PHE A 143 17.37 -12.89 -1.86
C PHE A 143 17.95 -11.51 -2.10
#